data_c97fa05860eeab911a2edad756637e4a
#
_entry.id   c97fa05860eeab911a2edad756637e4a
#
_cell.length_a   1.000
_cell.length_b   1.000
_cell.length_c   1.000
_cell.angle_alpha   90.00
_cell.angle_beta   90.00
_cell.angle_gamma   90.00
#
_symmetry.space_group_name_H-M   'P 1'
#
loop_
_entity.id
_entity.type
_entity.pdbx_description
1 polymer ?
#
loop_
_entity_poly.entity_id
_entity_poly.type
_entity_poly.pdbx_seq_one_letter_code
_entity_poly.pdbx_strand_id
1 'polypeptide(L)'
;MARKILWGSLALAPVTIAADFLLDLGDVQLFVLASLALVPLAWLIGEATEHAAHHTGPGIGGFLNATFGNAPELIISLLAINKGLTEVVRGSLTGSVVGNILLVLGFSLLVGTGDMRLDRQSSFVWLGLILVATVGFTVPAIPSWHGDPARHSLAVLSIPVAIFLLVLYIGVTWWQLGRHRAQHVASEDDEGVWALSSAIGVLAAATVVTALIAEILVGSIETFAEKAHLSDFFVAAVIVAIVGNAAEHGGAVVVAHRGKVQLAAEIALSSGAQVAVFLIPAVTILSWAIDPLALSFRPVEIAALVASVLAVGAVLRDRRSSNWNGAVLIVLYGIVAGAFFVAGDR
;
A
#
# COMPACT_ATOMS: atom_id res chain seq x y z
N MET A 1 11.69 4.11 22.38
CA MET A 1 10.56 3.36 23.00
C MET A 1 9.75 2.63 21.93
N ALA A 2 9.31 3.28 20.87
CA ALA A 2 8.53 2.66 19.77
C ALA A 2 9.20 1.42 19.14
N ARG A 3 10.50 1.48 18.81
CA ARG A 3 11.24 0.34 18.21
C ARG A 3 11.24 -0.90 19.14
N LYS A 4 11.34 -0.72 20.47
CA LYS A 4 11.26 -1.84 21.44
C LYS A 4 9.86 -2.47 21.47
N ILE A 5 8.82 -1.66 21.30
CA ILE A 5 7.43 -2.14 21.23
C ILE A 5 7.24 -2.96 19.96
N LEU A 6 7.73 -2.47 18.79
CA LEU A 6 7.64 -3.18 17.52
C LEU A 6 8.39 -4.53 17.56
N TRP A 7 9.60 -4.57 18.13
CA TRP A 7 10.31 -5.84 18.36
C TRP A 7 9.53 -6.80 19.25
N GLY A 8 8.94 -6.30 20.34
CA GLY A 8 8.12 -7.12 21.24
C GLY A 8 6.83 -7.62 20.59
N SER A 9 6.21 -6.80 19.74
CA SER A 9 4.96 -7.15 19.06
C SER A 9 5.14 -8.19 17.93
N LEU A 10 6.37 -8.47 17.48
CA LEU A 10 6.64 -9.61 16.59
C LEU A 10 6.20 -10.96 17.19
N ALA A 11 6.11 -11.05 18.53
CA ALA A 11 5.57 -12.22 19.20
C ALA A 11 4.11 -12.52 18.83
N LEU A 12 3.36 -11.53 18.30
CA LEU A 12 2.00 -11.75 17.81
C LEU A 12 1.95 -12.77 16.65
N ALA A 13 2.97 -12.80 15.79
CA ALA A 13 2.98 -13.72 14.65
C ALA A 13 3.00 -15.21 15.09
N PRO A 14 3.98 -15.68 15.90
CA PRO A 14 3.93 -17.06 16.38
C PRO A 14 2.73 -17.34 17.28
N VAL A 15 2.21 -16.36 18.03
CA VAL A 15 0.98 -16.52 18.81
C VAL A 15 -0.22 -16.72 17.89
N THR A 16 -0.34 -15.94 16.80
CA THR A 16 -1.45 -16.11 15.83
C THR A 16 -1.39 -17.46 15.13
N ILE A 17 -0.20 -17.89 14.69
CA ILE A 17 0.00 -19.20 14.07
C ILE A 17 -0.35 -20.33 15.06
N ALA A 18 0.14 -20.23 16.30
CA ALA A 18 -0.18 -21.22 17.32
C ALA A 18 -1.66 -21.25 17.68
N ALA A 19 -2.32 -20.09 17.69
CA ALA A 19 -3.74 -19.96 17.92
C ALA A 19 -4.58 -20.62 16.82
N ASP A 20 -4.18 -20.48 15.56
CA ASP A 20 -4.82 -21.11 14.42
C ASP A 20 -4.72 -22.65 14.46
N PHE A 21 -3.53 -23.19 14.83
CA PHE A 21 -3.30 -24.63 14.85
C PHE A 21 -3.72 -25.36 16.14
N LEU A 22 -3.64 -24.69 17.29
CA LEU A 22 -3.76 -25.33 18.61
C LEU A 22 -5.02 -24.92 19.38
N LEU A 23 -5.62 -23.78 19.04
CA LEU A 23 -6.79 -23.25 19.70
C LEU A 23 -7.95 -23.24 18.71
N ASP A 24 -9.12 -23.70 19.15
CA ASP A 24 -10.35 -23.64 18.34
C ASP A 24 -10.94 -22.21 18.40
N LEU A 25 -10.17 -21.24 17.87
CA LEU A 25 -10.61 -19.86 17.79
C LEU A 25 -11.52 -19.66 16.58
N GLY A 26 -12.53 -18.81 16.74
CA GLY A 26 -13.37 -18.43 15.61
C GLY A 26 -12.64 -17.45 14.67
N ASP A 27 -13.07 -17.43 13.40
CA ASP A 27 -12.44 -16.63 12.33
C ASP A 27 -12.35 -15.12 12.66
N VAL A 28 -13.31 -14.58 13.43
CA VAL A 28 -13.26 -13.15 13.85
C VAL A 28 -12.02 -12.89 14.71
N GLN A 29 -11.72 -13.78 15.66
CA GLN A 29 -10.54 -13.65 16.51
C GLN A 29 -9.26 -13.83 15.69
N LEU A 30 -9.25 -14.78 14.76
CA LEU A 30 -8.13 -15.04 13.86
C LEU A 30 -7.88 -13.85 12.95
N PHE A 31 -8.93 -13.25 12.36
CA PHE A 31 -8.81 -12.02 11.55
C PHE A 31 -8.17 -10.87 12.32
N VAL A 32 -8.63 -10.63 13.56
CA VAL A 32 -8.09 -9.56 14.42
C VAL A 32 -6.63 -9.84 14.79
N LEU A 33 -6.30 -11.07 15.21
CA LEU A 33 -4.93 -11.45 15.56
C LEU A 33 -3.99 -11.35 14.36
N ALA A 34 -4.41 -11.84 13.20
CA ALA A 34 -3.63 -11.77 11.95
C ALA A 34 -3.42 -10.31 11.53
N SER A 35 -4.46 -9.47 11.59
CA SER A 35 -4.36 -8.04 11.32
C SER A 35 -3.34 -7.36 12.23
N LEU A 36 -3.37 -7.64 13.53
CA LEU A 36 -2.41 -7.07 14.48
C LEU A 36 -0.98 -7.60 14.27
N ALA A 37 -0.83 -8.87 13.88
CA ALA A 37 0.48 -9.49 13.63
C ALA A 37 1.14 -8.99 12.34
N LEU A 38 0.36 -8.60 11.32
CA LEU A 38 0.89 -8.04 10.08
C LEU A 38 1.61 -6.71 10.28
N VAL A 39 1.17 -5.86 11.22
CA VAL A 39 1.77 -4.54 11.46
C VAL A 39 3.28 -4.62 11.78
N PRO A 40 3.72 -5.38 12.81
CA PRO A 40 5.15 -5.50 13.09
C PRO A 40 5.91 -6.29 12.02
N LEU A 41 5.28 -7.21 11.30
CA LEU A 41 5.91 -7.91 10.19
C LEU A 41 6.17 -6.99 8.99
N ALA A 42 5.22 -6.15 8.61
CA ALA A 42 5.40 -5.13 7.58
C ALA A 42 6.53 -4.15 7.95
N TRP A 43 6.58 -3.73 9.23
CA TRP A 43 7.70 -2.93 9.72
C TRP A 43 9.04 -3.66 9.61
N LEU A 44 9.11 -4.94 9.99
CA LEU A 44 10.35 -5.72 9.92
C LEU A 44 10.82 -5.93 8.47
N ILE A 45 9.90 -6.14 7.53
CA ILE A 45 10.19 -6.20 6.09
C ILE A 45 10.79 -4.86 5.63
N GLY A 46 10.18 -3.74 5.98
CA GLY A 46 10.68 -2.41 5.65
C GLY A 46 12.10 -2.15 6.20
N GLU A 47 12.32 -2.44 7.48
CA GLU A 47 13.62 -2.31 8.14
C GLU A 47 14.71 -3.18 7.45
N ALA A 48 14.39 -4.45 7.18
CA ALA A 48 15.32 -5.36 6.52
C ALA A 48 15.61 -4.95 5.06
N THR A 49 14.61 -4.42 4.37
CA THR A 49 14.74 -3.90 3.01
C THR A 49 15.63 -2.66 2.97
N GLU A 50 15.47 -1.73 3.92
CA GLU A 50 16.31 -0.53 4.03
C GLU A 50 17.78 -0.90 4.24
N HIS A 51 18.05 -1.83 5.19
CA HIS A 51 19.40 -2.33 5.42
C HIS A 51 19.99 -3.05 4.19
N ALA A 52 19.22 -3.85 3.46
CA ALA A 52 19.67 -4.49 2.22
C ALA A 52 19.93 -3.46 1.11
N ALA A 53 19.08 -2.43 0.98
CA ALA A 53 19.21 -1.36 0.01
C ALA A 53 20.48 -0.54 0.20
N HIS A 54 20.91 -0.33 1.46
CA HIS A 54 22.15 0.37 1.78
C HIS A 54 23.38 -0.27 1.11
N HIS A 55 23.43 -1.61 1.03
CA HIS A 55 24.55 -2.36 0.42
C HIS A 55 24.46 -2.46 -1.11
N THR A 56 23.28 -2.28 -1.71
CA THR A 56 23.04 -2.56 -3.13
C THR A 56 23.04 -1.30 -4.00
N GLY A 57 23.10 -0.14 -3.36
CA GLY A 57 23.11 1.16 -4.03
C GLY A 57 21.72 1.59 -4.55
N PRO A 58 21.59 2.84 -5.04
CA PRO A 58 20.30 3.49 -5.28
C PRO A 58 19.39 2.76 -6.27
N GLY A 59 19.95 2.10 -7.31
CA GLY A 59 19.17 1.43 -8.34
C GLY A 59 18.50 0.16 -7.83
N ILE A 60 19.30 -0.77 -7.31
CA ILE A 60 18.82 -2.04 -6.76
C ILE A 60 18.05 -1.78 -5.46
N GLY A 61 18.54 -0.89 -4.60
CA GLY A 61 17.88 -0.51 -3.37
C GLY A 61 16.48 0.06 -3.61
N GLY A 62 16.31 0.93 -4.61
CA GLY A 62 14.99 1.44 -5.00
C GLY A 62 14.04 0.35 -5.49
N PHE A 63 14.55 -0.62 -6.27
CA PHE A 63 13.77 -1.77 -6.70
C PHE A 63 13.39 -2.70 -5.53
N LEU A 64 14.33 -2.96 -4.62
CA LEU A 64 14.06 -3.73 -3.41
C LEU A 64 12.97 -3.07 -2.56
N ASN A 65 13.07 -1.76 -2.35
CA ASN A 65 12.08 -1.03 -1.59
C ASN A 65 10.69 -1.05 -2.24
N ALA A 66 10.61 -0.86 -3.55
CA ALA A 66 9.34 -0.92 -4.26
C ALA A 66 8.68 -2.30 -4.20
N THR A 67 9.50 -3.36 -4.25
CA THR A 67 9.02 -4.74 -4.27
C THR A 67 8.67 -5.22 -2.86
N PHE A 68 9.58 -5.09 -1.92
CA PHE A 68 9.42 -5.61 -0.57
C PHE A 68 8.67 -4.65 0.37
N GLY A 69 8.69 -3.34 0.11
CA GLY A 69 7.84 -2.38 0.81
C GLY A 69 6.35 -2.70 0.64
N ASN A 70 5.96 -3.22 -0.52
CA ASN A 70 4.58 -3.63 -0.80
C ASN A 70 4.38 -5.17 -0.73
N ALA A 71 5.31 -5.91 -0.11
CA ALA A 71 5.21 -7.37 -0.05
C ALA A 71 3.97 -7.89 0.70
N PRO A 72 3.54 -7.31 1.83
CA PRO A 72 2.31 -7.74 2.48
C PRO A 72 1.10 -7.65 1.56
N GLU A 73 0.91 -6.53 0.86
CA GLU A 73 -0.21 -6.33 -0.06
C GLU A 73 -0.14 -7.26 -1.27
N LEU A 74 1.06 -7.49 -1.81
CA LEU A 74 1.27 -8.44 -2.90
C LEU A 74 0.85 -9.85 -2.49
N ILE A 75 1.31 -10.29 -1.32
CA ILE A 75 1.02 -11.62 -0.78
C ILE A 75 -0.49 -11.77 -0.52
N ILE A 76 -1.11 -10.81 0.19
CA ILE A 76 -2.55 -10.79 0.47
C ILE A 76 -3.34 -10.86 -0.84
N SER A 77 -2.95 -10.05 -1.85
CA SER A 77 -3.64 -10.04 -3.14
C SER A 77 -3.54 -11.37 -3.87
N LEU A 78 -2.37 -12.00 -3.91
CA LEU A 78 -2.19 -13.30 -4.59
C LEU A 78 -2.93 -14.44 -3.86
N LEU A 79 -2.93 -14.44 -2.53
CA LEU A 79 -3.70 -15.40 -1.73
C LEU A 79 -5.21 -15.20 -1.90
N ALA A 80 -5.68 -13.97 -1.93
CA ALA A 80 -7.09 -13.65 -2.17
C ALA A 80 -7.53 -14.07 -3.59
N ILE A 81 -6.68 -13.88 -4.62
CA ILE A 81 -6.92 -14.39 -5.98
C ILE A 81 -7.06 -15.92 -5.96
N ASN A 82 -6.15 -16.61 -5.27
CA ASN A 82 -6.19 -18.07 -5.18
C ASN A 82 -7.45 -18.59 -4.51
N LYS A 83 -8.09 -17.79 -3.66
CA LYS A 83 -9.38 -18.11 -3.02
C LYS A 83 -10.60 -17.57 -3.78
N GLY A 84 -10.41 -16.93 -4.93
CA GLY A 84 -11.49 -16.32 -5.73
C GLY A 84 -12.03 -15.00 -5.16
N LEU A 85 -11.39 -14.42 -4.15
CA LEU A 85 -11.83 -13.20 -3.44
C LEU A 85 -11.44 -11.93 -4.20
N THR A 86 -11.93 -11.76 -5.42
CA THR A 86 -11.54 -10.63 -6.29
C THR A 86 -11.98 -9.27 -5.76
N GLU A 87 -13.07 -9.19 -4.97
CA GLU A 87 -13.51 -7.97 -4.29
C GLU A 87 -12.50 -7.54 -3.22
N VAL A 88 -11.93 -8.51 -2.48
CA VAL A 88 -10.87 -8.27 -1.50
C VAL A 88 -9.63 -7.69 -2.18
N VAL A 89 -9.23 -8.24 -3.32
CA VAL A 89 -8.06 -7.75 -4.07
C VAL A 89 -8.28 -6.31 -4.54
N ARG A 90 -9.39 -6.04 -5.22
CA ARG A 90 -9.69 -4.68 -5.70
C ARG A 90 -9.83 -3.69 -4.56
N GLY A 91 -10.55 -4.08 -3.52
CA GLY A 91 -10.73 -3.27 -2.32
C GLY A 91 -9.39 -2.90 -1.68
N SER A 92 -8.55 -3.88 -1.35
CA SER A 92 -7.27 -3.63 -0.69
C SER A 92 -6.34 -2.75 -1.51
N LEU A 93 -6.24 -2.99 -2.82
CA LEU A 93 -5.39 -2.20 -3.71
C LEU A 93 -5.90 -0.76 -3.89
N THR A 94 -7.21 -0.57 -4.12
CA THR A 94 -7.81 0.78 -4.20
C THR A 94 -7.68 1.52 -2.87
N GLY A 95 -7.96 0.81 -1.76
CA GLY A 95 -7.84 1.33 -0.41
C GLY A 95 -6.42 1.76 -0.06
N SER A 96 -5.40 1.00 -0.50
CA SER A 96 -3.99 1.35 -0.31
C SER A 96 -3.62 2.65 -1.03
N VAL A 97 -4.05 2.85 -2.28
CA VAL A 97 -3.80 4.11 -2.99
C VAL A 97 -4.48 5.28 -2.28
N VAL A 98 -5.78 5.18 -2.03
CA VAL A 98 -6.58 6.24 -1.40
C VAL A 98 -6.09 6.51 0.03
N GLY A 99 -5.81 5.46 0.80
CA GLY A 99 -5.28 5.54 2.16
C GLY A 99 -3.96 6.31 2.23
N ASN A 100 -3.01 5.98 1.36
CA ASN A 100 -1.73 6.67 1.32
C ASN A 100 -1.89 8.18 1.02
N ILE A 101 -2.65 8.54 0.00
CA ILE A 101 -2.72 9.94 -0.45
C ILE A 101 -3.75 10.80 0.30
N LEU A 102 -4.74 10.21 0.97
CA LEU A 102 -5.69 10.96 1.78
C LEU A 102 -5.44 10.81 3.28
N LEU A 103 -5.36 9.58 3.78
CA LEU A 103 -5.27 9.32 5.22
C LEU A 103 -3.86 9.62 5.75
N VAL A 104 -2.82 9.05 5.13
CA VAL A 104 -1.43 9.20 5.60
C VAL A 104 -0.91 10.60 5.37
N LEU A 105 -1.07 11.14 4.16
CA LEU A 105 -0.73 12.52 3.88
C LEU A 105 -1.55 13.47 4.77
N GLY A 106 -2.85 13.20 4.95
CA GLY A 106 -3.73 13.96 5.81
C GLY A 106 -3.25 14.00 7.26
N PHE A 107 -2.95 12.84 7.86
CA PHE A 107 -2.40 12.79 9.21
C PHE A 107 -1.02 13.44 9.30
N SER A 108 -0.14 13.21 8.32
CA SER A 108 1.18 13.83 8.27
C SER A 108 1.09 15.36 8.27
N LEU A 109 0.16 15.94 7.51
CA LEU A 109 -0.08 17.39 7.52
C LEU A 109 -0.76 17.85 8.81
N LEU A 110 -1.69 17.06 9.37
CA LEU A 110 -2.43 17.42 10.57
C LEU A 110 -1.52 17.53 11.80
N VAL A 111 -0.62 16.55 11.98
CA VAL A 111 0.31 16.52 13.13
C VAL A 111 1.65 17.17 12.82
N GLY A 112 1.85 17.58 11.59
CA GLY A 112 3.10 18.17 11.12
C GLY A 112 3.46 19.45 11.87
N THR A 113 4.74 19.59 12.18
CA THR A 113 5.33 20.75 12.86
C THR A 113 6.45 21.34 12.01
N GLY A 114 6.82 22.59 12.27
CA GLY A 114 7.95 23.23 11.57
C GLY A 114 7.60 23.77 10.20
N ASP A 115 8.47 23.54 9.21
CA ASP A 115 8.27 24.03 7.84
C ASP A 115 7.30 23.11 7.07
N MET A 116 6.15 23.66 6.73
CA MET A 116 5.07 22.97 6.00
C MET A 116 5.22 23.11 4.47
N ARG A 117 6.41 23.45 3.97
CA ARG A 117 6.66 23.50 2.54
C ARG A 117 6.76 22.10 1.97
N LEU A 118 6.12 21.90 0.82
CA LEU A 118 6.19 20.65 0.06
C LEU A 118 6.98 20.86 -1.23
N ASP A 119 7.80 19.86 -1.59
CA ASP A 119 8.43 19.86 -2.93
C ASP A 119 7.36 19.56 -3.97
N ARG A 120 6.93 20.64 -4.65
CA ARG A 120 5.89 20.54 -5.67
C ARG A 120 6.30 19.66 -6.83
N GLN A 121 7.57 19.73 -7.26
CA GLN A 121 8.01 19.01 -8.45
C GLN A 121 7.93 17.51 -8.21
N SER A 122 8.50 17.01 -7.11
CA SER A 122 8.44 15.60 -6.72
C SER A 122 7.00 15.16 -6.48
N SER A 123 6.25 15.93 -5.68
CA SER A 123 4.86 15.60 -5.33
C SER A 123 3.94 15.52 -6.56
N PHE A 124 4.06 16.44 -7.53
CA PHE A 124 3.26 16.39 -8.76
C PHE A 124 3.68 15.28 -9.72
N VAL A 125 4.94 14.80 -9.69
CA VAL A 125 5.35 13.61 -10.45
C VAL A 125 4.63 12.38 -9.90
N TRP A 126 4.67 12.17 -8.59
CA TRP A 126 3.97 11.04 -7.96
C TRP A 126 2.46 11.09 -8.17
N LEU A 127 1.86 12.26 -7.97
CA LEU A 127 0.42 12.44 -8.20
C LEU A 127 0.04 12.24 -9.67
N GLY A 128 0.90 12.68 -10.60
CA GLY A 128 0.73 12.46 -12.03
C GLY A 128 0.76 10.98 -12.41
N LEU A 129 1.62 10.18 -11.77
CA LEU A 129 1.65 8.72 -11.97
C LEU A 129 0.32 8.07 -11.51
N ILE A 130 -0.20 8.47 -10.34
CA ILE A 130 -1.50 7.96 -9.86
C ILE A 130 -2.62 8.34 -10.83
N LEU A 131 -2.61 9.57 -11.35
CA LEU A 131 -3.59 10.01 -12.35
C LEU A 131 -3.50 9.19 -13.63
N VAL A 132 -2.29 8.97 -14.17
CA VAL A 132 -2.08 8.15 -15.38
C VAL A 132 -2.54 6.72 -15.15
N ALA A 133 -2.24 6.13 -13.98
CA ALA A 133 -2.73 4.81 -13.62
C ALA A 133 -4.26 4.78 -13.57
N THR A 134 -4.89 5.75 -12.90
CA THR A 134 -6.35 5.87 -12.80
C THR A 134 -7.00 5.97 -14.18
N VAL A 135 -6.43 6.77 -15.08
CA VAL A 135 -6.89 6.85 -16.48
C VAL A 135 -6.70 5.51 -17.20
N GLY A 136 -5.53 4.84 -17.02
CA GLY A 136 -5.28 3.52 -17.57
C GLY A 136 -6.30 2.47 -17.10
N PHE A 137 -6.68 2.50 -15.84
CA PHE A 137 -7.67 1.58 -15.27
C PHE A 137 -9.06 1.76 -15.87
N THR A 138 -9.41 2.94 -16.39
CA THR A 138 -10.72 3.12 -17.07
C THR A 138 -10.85 2.27 -18.32
N VAL A 139 -9.75 1.88 -18.95
CA VAL A 139 -9.77 1.07 -20.19
C VAL A 139 -10.48 -0.28 -19.99
N PRO A 140 -10.08 -1.14 -19.03
CA PRO A 140 -10.82 -2.36 -18.70
C PRO A 140 -12.03 -2.11 -17.78
N ALA A 141 -12.05 -1.03 -17.00
CA ALA A 141 -13.12 -0.74 -16.05
C ALA A 141 -14.44 -0.36 -16.74
N ILE A 142 -14.43 0.58 -17.70
CA ILE A 142 -15.66 1.05 -18.35
C ILE A 142 -16.42 -0.11 -19.02
N PRO A 143 -15.80 -1.00 -19.82
CA PRO A 143 -16.49 -2.16 -20.36
C PRO A 143 -17.00 -3.14 -19.28
N SER A 144 -16.39 -3.16 -18.07
CA SER A 144 -16.81 -4.02 -16.98
C SER A 144 -18.09 -3.57 -16.29
N TRP A 145 -18.50 -2.32 -16.46
CA TRP A 145 -19.70 -1.77 -15.84
C TRP A 145 -21.00 -2.35 -16.46
N HIS A 146 -20.86 -2.99 -17.62
CA HIS A 146 -21.96 -3.66 -18.32
C HIS A 146 -21.58 -5.12 -18.60
N GLY A 147 -22.30 -6.05 -17.98
CA GLY A 147 -22.07 -7.49 -18.10
C GLY A 147 -21.13 -8.06 -17.02
N ASP A 148 -20.59 -9.26 -17.26
CA ASP A 148 -19.72 -9.95 -16.31
C ASP A 148 -18.37 -9.22 -16.15
N PRO A 149 -18.03 -8.77 -14.92
CA PRO A 149 -16.78 -8.06 -14.63
C PRO A 149 -15.56 -8.98 -14.63
N ALA A 150 -15.75 -10.29 -14.46
CA ALA A 150 -14.67 -11.28 -14.42
C ALA A 150 -14.43 -11.94 -15.80
N ARG A 151 -15.14 -11.50 -16.87
CA ARG A 151 -14.96 -12.12 -18.18
C ARG A 151 -13.51 -12.05 -18.67
N HIS A 152 -13.01 -13.14 -19.19
CA HIS A 152 -11.61 -13.31 -19.63
C HIS A 152 -11.11 -12.20 -20.58
N SER A 153 -11.99 -11.66 -21.45
CA SER A 153 -11.61 -10.55 -22.34
C SER A 153 -11.17 -9.28 -21.61
N LEU A 154 -11.67 -9.01 -20.41
CA LEU A 154 -11.24 -7.88 -19.59
C LEU A 154 -9.88 -8.14 -18.95
N ALA A 155 -9.61 -9.39 -18.54
CA ALA A 155 -8.27 -9.76 -18.05
C ALA A 155 -7.23 -9.59 -19.18
N VAL A 156 -7.54 -10.05 -20.40
CA VAL A 156 -6.67 -9.82 -21.58
C VAL A 156 -6.47 -8.32 -21.84
N LEU A 157 -7.54 -7.51 -21.77
CA LEU A 157 -7.46 -6.06 -21.96
C LEU A 157 -6.66 -5.35 -20.86
N SER A 158 -6.57 -5.95 -19.67
CA SER A 158 -5.81 -5.41 -18.54
C SER A 158 -4.30 -5.55 -18.73
N ILE A 159 -3.82 -6.54 -19.49
CA ILE A 159 -2.38 -6.81 -19.68
C ILE A 159 -1.64 -5.63 -20.32
N PRO A 160 -2.05 -5.06 -21.48
CA PRO A 160 -1.35 -3.93 -22.07
C PRO A 160 -1.33 -2.71 -21.13
N VAL A 161 -2.39 -2.48 -20.35
CA VAL A 161 -2.43 -1.42 -19.34
C VAL A 161 -1.40 -1.70 -18.24
N ALA A 162 -1.36 -2.92 -17.72
CA ALA A 162 -0.40 -3.31 -16.68
C ALA A 162 1.05 -3.19 -17.17
N ILE A 163 1.36 -3.67 -18.37
CA ILE A 163 2.70 -3.54 -18.96
C ILE A 163 3.07 -2.08 -19.16
N PHE A 164 2.17 -1.25 -19.69
CA PHE A 164 2.42 0.18 -19.87
C PHE A 164 2.76 0.87 -18.54
N LEU A 165 2.00 0.61 -17.49
CA LEU A 165 2.22 1.21 -16.16
C LEU A 165 3.53 0.75 -15.54
N LEU A 166 3.91 -0.53 -15.66
CA LEU A 166 5.20 -1.04 -15.19
C LEU A 166 6.37 -0.39 -15.93
N VAL A 167 6.28 -0.28 -17.25
CA VAL A 167 7.31 0.39 -18.06
C VAL A 167 7.44 1.86 -17.68
N LEU A 168 6.31 2.54 -17.49
CA LEU A 168 6.26 3.92 -17.02
C LEU A 168 6.93 4.07 -15.64
N TYR A 169 6.60 3.17 -14.69
CA TYR A 169 7.18 3.17 -13.36
C TYR A 169 8.71 2.99 -13.40
N ILE A 170 9.19 1.99 -14.15
CA ILE A 170 10.63 1.75 -14.32
C ILE A 170 11.31 2.97 -14.92
N GLY A 171 10.73 3.57 -15.95
CA GLY A 171 11.27 4.76 -16.61
C GLY A 171 11.38 5.98 -15.68
N VAL A 172 10.32 6.26 -14.90
CA VAL A 172 10.32 7.38 -13.93
C VAL A 172 11.29 7.12 -12.79
N THR A 173 11.32 5.91 -12.25
CA THR A 173 12.25 5.53 -11.19
C THR A 173 13.71 5.67 -11.67
N TRP A 174 14.02 5.19 -12.87
CA TRP A 174 15.34 5.33 -13.47
C TRP A 174 15.73 6.80 -13.67
N TRP A 175 14.81 7.63 -14.15
CA TRP A 175 15.03 9.06 -14.31
C TRP A 175 15.27 9.77 -12.98
N GLN A 176 14.50 9.45 -11.93
CA GLN A 176 14.70 10.02 -10.60
C GLN A 176 16.05 9.62 -9.99
N LEU A 177 16.45 8.34 -10.12
CA LEU A 177 17.75 7.86 -9.65
C LEU A 177 18.92 8.60 -10.33
N GLY A 178 18.79 8.89 -11.64
CA GLY A 178 19.79 9.68 -12.37
C GLY A 178 19.95 11.09 -11.84
N ARG A 179 18.87 11.72 -11.38
CA ARG A 179 18.86 13.08 -10.83
C ARG A 179 19.43 13.15 -9.41
N HIS A 180 19.22 12.14 -8.58
CA HIS A 180 19.61 12.15 -7.17
C HIS A 180 21.02 11.59 -6.94
N ARG A 181 21.63 10.92 -7.94
CA ARG A 181 23.04 10.48 -7.85
C ARG A 181 24.03 11.58 -7.48
N ALA A 182 23.73 12.84 -7.80
CA ALA A 182 24.57 13.99 -7.46
C ALA A 182 24.39 14.49 -6.01
N GLN A 183 23.36 14.06 -5.29
CA GLN A 183 23.04 14.56 -3.94
C GLN A 183 23.33 13.55 -2.82
N HIS A 184 23.52 12.26 -3.13
CA HIS A 184 23.74 11.18 -2.16
C HIS A 184 25.22 10.78 -2.00
N VAL A 185 26.15 11.68 -2.27
CA VAL A 185 27.54 11.53 -1.79
C VAL A 185 27.65 12.27 -0.46
N ALA A 186 27.20 11.64 0.62
CA ALA A 186 27.59 11.83 1.99
C ALA A 186 26.41 11.60 2.96
N SER A 187 26.22 10.41 3.37
CA SER A 187 25.82 10.09 4.74
C SER A 187 26.64 8.88 5.17
N GLU A 188 27.87 9.18 5.54
CA GLU A 188 28.72 8.30 6.32
C GLU A 188 28.20 8.27 7.75
N ASP A 189 27.27 7.37 8.04
CA ASP A 189 27.03 6.82 9.34
C ASP A 189 26.69 5.34 9.14
N ASP A 190 27.73 4.51 8.96
CA ASP A 190 27.64 3.04 8.92
C ASP A 190 27.37 2.42 10.31
N GLU A 191 27.17 3.25 11.35
CA GLU A 191 26.88 2.76 12.69
C GLU A 191 25.45 2.19 12.76
N GLY A 192 25.35 0.87 12.78
CA GLY A 192 24.10 0.15 13.01
C GLY A 192 23.45 -0.48 11.78
N VAL A 193 24.10 -0.42 10.61
CA VAL A 193 23.62 -1.13 9.40
C VAL A 193 23.87 -2.64 9.55
N TRP A 194 22.85 -3.44 9.29
CA TRP A 194 23.00 -4.90 9.33
C TRP A 194 23.88 -5.39 8.19
N ALA A 195 24.61 -6.48 8.41
CA ALA A 195 25.29 -7.16 7.31
C ALA A 195 24.28 -7.59 6.24
N LEU A 196 24.65 -7.49 4.96
CA LEU A 196 23.75 -7.81 3.83
C LEU A 196 23.13 -9.21 3.98
N SER A 197 23.91 -10.21 4.39
CA SER A 197 23.41 -11.57 4.62
C SER A 197 22.35 -11.64 5.73
N SER A 198 22.53 -10.85 6.80
CA SER A 198 21.55 -10.77 7.89
C SER A 198 20.27 -10.05 7.42
N ALA A 199 20.41 -8.95 6.67
CA ALA A 199 19.28 -8.21 6.12
C ALA A 199 18.45 -9.11 5.16
N ILE A 200 19.10 -9.82 4.26
CA ILE A 200 18.43 -10.76 3.33
C ILE A 200 17.80 -11.92 4.10
N GLY A 201 18.49 -12.48 5.11
CA GLY A 201 17.95 -13.57 5.92
C GLY A 201 16.70 -13.17 6.71
N VAL A 202 16.72 -11.98 7.34
CA VAL A 202 15.56 -11.44 8.07
C VAL A 202 14.43 -11.11 7.09
N LEU A 203 14.74 -10.50 5.93
CA LEU A 203 13.76 -10.18 4.90
C LEU A 203 13.03 -11.44 4.41
N ALA A 204 13.77 -12.49 4.08
CA ALA A 204 13.21 -13.77 3.65
C ALA A 204 12.35 -14.41 4.74
N ALA A 205 12.84 -14.46 5.98
CA ALA A 205 12.09 -15.01 7.10
C ALA A 205 10.80 -14.21 7.38
N ALA A 206 10.88 -12.87 7.42
CA ALA A 206 9.73 -12.00 7.62
C ALA A 206 8.70 -12.18 6.50
N THR A 207 9.14 -12.28 5.24
CA THR A 207 8.25 -12.51 4.09
C THR A 207 7.51 -13.84 4.19
N VAL A 208 8.20 -14.93 4.58
CA VAL A 208 7.57 -16.24 4.78
C VAL A 208 6.54 -16.20 5.91
N VAL A 209 6.90 -15.61 7.05
CA VAL A 209 5.97 -15.47 8.18
C VAL A 209 4.78 -14.58 7.81
N THR A 210 5.02 -13.51 7.05
CA THR A 210 3.94 -12.66 6.52
C THR A 210 2.99 -13.44 5.62
N ALA A 211 3.49 -14.37 4.79
CA ALA A 211 2.64 -15.21 3.96
C ALA A 211 1.73 -16.13 4.78
N LEU A 212 2.25 -16.72 5.86
CA LEU A 212 1.45 -17.56 6.77
C LEU A 212 0.36 -16.73 7.48
N ILE A 213 0.70 -15.55 7.99
CA ILE A 213 -0.27 -14.67 8.64
C ILE A 213 -1.30 -14.12 7.64
N ALA A 214 -0.87 -13.79 6.43
CA ALA A 214 -1.79 -13.35 5.37
C ALA A 214 -2.76 -14.45 4.93
N GLU A 215 -2.35 -15.72 4.95
CA GLU A 215 -3.24 -16.85 4.68
C GLU A 215 -4.34 -16.95 5.74
N ILE A 216 -4.01 -16.80 7.02
CA ILE A 216 -4.97 -16.76 8.13
C ILE A 216 -5.92 -15.55 7.95
N LEU A 217 -5.37 -14.37 7.66
CA LEU A 217 -6.16 -13.15 7.44
C LEU A 217 -7.17 -13.34 6.30
N VAL A 218 -6.70 -13.79 5.12
CA VAL A 218 -7.54 -13.95 3.93
C VAL A 218 -8.55 -15.08 4.14
N GLY A 219 -8.18 -16.12 4.91
CA GLY A 219 -9.08 -17.24 5.25
C GLY A 219 -10.24 -16.85 6.16
N SER A 220 -10.06 -15.80 6.97
CA SER A 220 -11.03 -15.37 7.98
C SER A 220 -11.82 -14.12 7.59
N ILE A 221 -11.52 -13.50 6.42
CA ILE A 221 -12.07 -12.20 6.03
C ILE A 221 -13.59 -12.27 5.79
N GLU A 222 -14.09 -13.27 5.06
CA GLU A 222 -15.52 -13.40 4.74
C GLU A 222 -16.35 -13.58 6.02
N THR A 223 -15.95 -14.48 6.92
CA THR A 223 -16.63 -14.68 8.20
C THR A 223 -16.59 -13.42 9.08
N PHE A 224 -15.46 -12.70 9.06
CA PHE A 224 -15.37 -11.44 9.79
C PHE A 224 -16.33 -10.40 9.20
N ALA A 225 -16.33 -10.22 7.89
CA ALA A 225 -17.19 -9.28 7.19
C ALA A 225 -18.68 -9.58 7.45
N GLU A 226 -19.09 -10.84 7.33
CA GLU A 226 -20.46 -11.28 7.61
C GLU A 226 -20.88 -10.96 9.05
N LYS A 227 -20.07 -11.35 10.04
CA LYS A 227 -20.39 -11.09 11.47
C LYS A 227 -20.36 -9.63 11.86
N ALA A 228 -19.55 -8.82 11.16
CA ALA A 228 -19.48 -7.39 11.35
C ALA A 228 -20.58 -6.62 10.56
N HIS A 229 -21.37 -7.31 9.73
CA HIS A 229 -22.33 -6.73 8.79
C HIS A 229 -21.67 -5.73 7.81
N LEU A 230 -20.47 -6.07 7.35
CA LEU A 230 -19.69 -5.33 6.37
C LEU A 230 -19.57 -6.13 5.08
N SER A 231 -19.28 -5.46 3.97
CA SER A 231 -18.89 -6.14 2.73
C SER A 231 -17.43 -6.54 2.74
N ASP A 232 -17.06 -7.60 2.03
CA ASP A 232 -15.67 -8.03 1.85
C ASP A 232 -14.83 -6.93 1.23
N PHE A 233 -15.40 -6.23 0.24
CA PHE A 233 -14.78 -5.06 -0.38
C PHE A 233 -14.47 -3.96 0.63
N PHE A 234 -15.41 -3.60 1.51
CA PHE A 234 -15.21 -2.56 2.52
C PHE A 234 -14.13 -2.95 3.53
N VAL A 235 -14.18 -4.19 4.04
CA VAL A 235 -13.17 -4.72 4.96
C VAL A 235 -11.79 -4.64 4.34
N ALA A 236 -11.68 -5.04 3.07
CA ALA A 236 -10.41 -4.98 2.34
C ALA A 236 -9.96 -3.54 2.07
N ALA A 237 -10.87 -2.67 1.58
CA ALA A 237 -10.52 -1.31 1.19
C ALA A 237 -10.18 -0.39 2.37
N VAL A 238 -10.68 -0.69 3.57
CA VAL A 238 -10.44 0.15 4.74
C VAL A 238 -9.54 -0.56 5.75
N ILE A 239 -9.91 -1.75 6.22
CA ILE A 239 -9.18 -2.41 7.32
C ILE A 239 -7.89 -3.04 6.80
N VAL A 240 -7.97 -3.90 5.78
CA VAL A 240 -6.79 -4.61 5.26
C VAL A 240 -5.79 -3.63 4.64
N ALA A 241 -6.27 -2.61 3.90
CA ALA A 241 -5.42 -1.58 3.32
C ALA A 241 -4.65 -0.77 4.39
N ILE A 242 -5.29 -0.43 5.52
CA ILE A 242 -4.61 0.26 6.64
C ILE A 242 -3.61 -0.67 7.30
N VAL A 243 -3.96 -1.93 7.53
CA VAL A 243 -3.11 -2.91 8.21
C VAL A 243 -1.88 -3.24 7.38
N GLY A 244 -2.04 -3.49 6.09
CA GLY A 244 -0.95 -3.80 5.16
C GLY A 244 0.10 -2.68 5.11
N ASN A 245 -0.36 -1.44 5.07
CA ASN A 245 0.50 -0.25 4.99
C ASN A 245 0.84 0.37 6.36
N ALA A 246 0.48 -0.27 7.48
CA ALA A 246 0.57 0.34 8.81
C ALA A 246 1.98 0.82 9.19
N ALA A 247 3.03 0.13 8.73
CA ALA A 247 4.42 0.50 8.97
C ALA A 247 4.79 1.81 8.26
N GLU A 248 4.45 1.94 6.98
CA GLU A 248 4.67 3.17 6.21
C GLU A 248 3.83 4.33 6.74
N HIS A 249 2.56 4.06 7.07
CA HIS A 249 1.65 5.03 7.65
C HIS A 249 2.19 5.59 8.97
N GLY A 250 2.58 4.71 9.89
CA GLY A 250 3.15 5.11 11.17
C GLY A 250 4.47 5.86 11.01
N GLY A 251 5.33 5.41 10.11
CA GLY A 251 6.62 6.03 9.78
C GLY A 251 6.45 7.45 9.28
N ALA A 252 5.60 7.67 8.29
CA ALA A 252 5.33 8.99 7.71
C ALA A 252 4.79 9.98 8.77
N VAL A 253 3.81 9.56 9.58
CA VAL A 253 3.21 10.40 10.63
C VAL A 253 4.24 10.78 11.70
N VAL A 254 5.09 9.84 12.13
CA VAL A 254 6.18 10.12 13.10
C VAL A 254 7.21 11.09 12.52
N VAL A 255 7.59 10.93 11.26
CA VAL A 255 8.53 11.82 10.56
C VAL A 255 7.95 13.24 10.44
N ALA A 256 6.66 13.38 10.12
CA ALA A 256 5.97 14.66 10.07
C ALA A 256 5.94 15.36 11.43
N HIS A 257 5.63 14.61 12.50
CA HIS A 257 5.62 15.14 13.87
C HIS A 257 7.00 15.65 14.32
N ARG A 258 8.09 15.08 13.76
CA ARG A 258 9.47 15.54 13.99
C ARG A 258 9.87 16.74 13.13
N GLY A 259 8.93 17.40 12.47
CA GLY A 259 9.16 18.59 11.66
C GLY A 259 9.64 18.33 10.22
N LYS A 260 9.67 17.06 9.76
CA LYS A 260 10.08 16.68 8.41
C LYS A 260 8.86 16.40 7.52
N VAL A 261 7.96 17.37 7.42
CA VAL A 261 6.65 17.23 6.72
C VAL A 261 6.84 16.94 5.24
N GLN A 262 7.84 17.54 4.59
CA GLN A 262 8.16 17.26 3.20
C GLN A 262 8.47 15.77 2.97
N LEU A 263 9.33 15.18 3.81
CA LEU A 263 9.69 13.76 3.70
C LEU A 263 8.47 12.86 3.94
N ALA A 264 7.62 13.21 4.90
CA ALA A 264 6.39 12.47 5.16
C ALA A 264 5.41 12.51 3.96
N ALA A 265 5.29 13.67 3.31
CA ALA A 265 4.48 13.81 2.10
C ALA A 265 5.06 13.01 0.93
N GLU A 266 6.39 12.99 0.78
CA GLU A 266 7.05 12.17 -0.23
C GLU A 266 6.81 10.68 0.00
N ILE A 267 6.92 10.20 1.24
CA ILE A 267 6.60 8.80 1.60
C ILE A 267 5.15 8.48 1.20
N ALA A 268 4.18 9.27 1.63
CA ALA A 268 2.76 9.02 1.35
C ALA A 268 2.44 9.03 -0.15
N LEU A 269 2.94 10.00 -0.90
CA LEU A 269 2.65 10.14 -2.33
C LEU A 269 3.39 9.09 -3.17
N SER A 270 4.66 8.78 -2.84
CA SER A 270 5.43 7.75 -3.54
C SER A 270 4.85 6.35 -3.28
N SER A 271 4.45 6.03 -2.04
CA SER A 271 3.80 4.76 -1.71
C SER A 271 2.49 4.60 -2.47
N GLY A 272 1.60 5.61 -2.46
CA GLY A 272 0.37 5.58 -3.26
C GLY A 272 0.61 5.40 -4.76
N ALA A 273 1.64 6.07 -5.31
CA ALA A 273 2.03 5.90 -6.70
C ALA A 273 2.60 4.51 -6.99
N GLN A 274 3.43 3.95 -6.10
CA GLN A 274 3.97 2.59 -6.25
C GLN A 274 2.84 1.56 -6.26
N VAL A 275 1.85 1.67 -5.40
CA VAL A 275 0.67 0.80 -5.44
C VAL A 275 -0.03 0.91 -6.79
N ALA A 276 -0.29 2.13 -7.28
CA ALA A 276 -1.04 2.36 -8.52
C ALA A 276 -0.30 1.90 -9.79
N VAL A 277 1.01 2.19 -9.92
CA VAL A 277 1.75 1.95 -11.17
C VAL A 277 2.68 0.74 -11.13
N PHE A 278 2.90 0.14 -9.96
CA PHE A 278 3.73 -1.06 -9.81
C PHE A 278 2.94 -2.23 -9.23
N LEU A 279 2.37 -2.11 -8.02
CA LEU A 279 1.74 -3.23 -7.33
C LEU A 279 0.50 -3.75 -8.06
N ILE A 280 -0.46 -2.88 -8.42
CA ILE A 280 -1.67 -3.25 -9.15
C ILE A 280 -1.32 -3.94 -10.48
N PRO A 281 -0.45 -3.36 -11.34
CA PRO A 281 0.03 -4.04 -12.54
C PRO A 281 0.76 -5.35 -12.29
N ALA A 282 1.60 -5.43 -11.25
CA ALA A 282 2.32 -6.66 -10.92
C ALA A 282 1.36 -7.78 -10.50
N VAL A 283 0.39 -7.48 -9.62
CA VAL A 283 -0.68 -8.41 -9.23
C VAL A 283 -1.46 -8.87 -10.47
N THR A 284 -1.83 -7.95 -11.37
CA THR A 284 -2.55 -8.28 -12.62
C THR A 284 -1.76 -9.27 -13.49
N ILE A 285 -0.46 -9.10 -13.64
CA ILE A 285 0.38 -10.01 -14.44
C ILE A 285 0.59 -11.34 -13.71
N LEU A 286 0.91 -11.30 -12.40
CA LEU A 286 1.16 -12.51 -11.62
C LEU A 286 -0.09 -13.37 -11.45
N SER A 287 -1.28 -12.75 -11.45
CA SER A 287 -2.56 -13.46 -11.37
C SER A 287 -2.77 -14.48 -12.49
N TRP A 288 -2.12 -14.31 -13.64
CA TRP A 288 -2.20 -15.26 -14.76
C TRP A 288 -1.63 -16.64 -14.45
N ALA A 289 -0.79 -16.75 -13.42
CA ALA A 289 -0.31 -18.05 -12.93
C ALA A 289 -1.30 -18.76 -11.98
N ILE A 290 -2.37 -18.07 -11.54
CA ILE A 290 -3.35 -18.55 -10.57
C ILE A 290 -4.75 -18.50 -11.20
N ASP A 291 -5.34 -17.30 -11.25
CA ASP A 291 -6.61 -16.98 -11.90
C ASP A 291 -6.56 -15.54 -12.42
N PRO A 292 -6.69 -15.31 -13.76
CA PRO A 292 -6.45 -14.01 -14.38
C PRO A 292 -7.35 -12.90 -13.84
N LEU A 293 -6.78 -11.93 -13.15
CA LEU A 293 -7.48 -10.77 -12.60
C LEU A 293 -7.71 -9.70 -13.67
N ALA A 294 -8.95 -9.31 -13.87
CA ALA A 294 -9.30 -8.13 -14.64
C ALA A 294 -9.24 -6.86 -13.78
N LEU A 295 -8.66 -5.78 -14.31
CA LEU A 295 -8.71 -4.44 -13.71
C LEU A 295 -10.10 -3.80 -13.89
N SER A 296 -11.13 -4.53 -13.50
CA SER A 296 -12.54 -4.19 -13.64
C SER A 296 -13.03 -3.35 -12.44
N PHE A 297 -12.35 -2.24 -12.17
CA PHE A 297 -12.73 -1.33 -11.07
C PHE A 297 -14.14 -0.78 -11.26
N ARG A 298 -14.88 -0.66 -10.16
CA ARG A 298 -16.24 -0.10 -10.15
C ARG A 298 -16.22 1.43 -10.33
N PRO A 299 -17.33 2.05 -10.74
CA PRO A 299 -17.44 3.51 -10.83
C PRO A 299 -17.04 4.22 -9.52
N VAL A 300 -17.42 3.67 -8.36
CA VAL A 300 -17.09 4.23 -7.06
C VAL A 300 -15.59 4.22 -6.78
N GLU A 301 -14.86 3.17 -7.20
CA GLU A 301 -13.41 3.06 -7.02
C GLU A 301 -12.67 4.08 -7.91
N ILE A 302 -13.05 4.16 -9.18
CA ILE A 302 -12.49 5.17 -10.11
C ILE A 302 -12.81 6.60 -9.63
N ALA A 303 -14.04 6.85 -9.17
CA ALA A 303 -14.43 8.15 -8.63
C ALA A 303 -13.63 8.51 -7.36
N ALA A 304 -13.41 7.54 -6.47
CA ALA A 304 -12.59 7.72 -5.27
C ALA A 304 -11.13 8.07 -5.61
N LEU A 305 -10.52 7.36 -6.57
CA LEU A 305 -9.16 7.64 -7.04
C LEU A 305 -9.07 9.04 -7.66
N VAL A 306 -9.99 9.39 -8.55
CA VAL A 306 -10.02 10.72 -9.20
C VAL A 306 -10.22 11.83 -8.17
N ALA A 307 -11.20 11.69 -7.26
CA ALA A 307 -11.48 12.67 -6.21
C ALA A 307 -10.26 12.86 -5.30
N SER A 308 -9.58 11.76 -4.93
CA SER A 308 -8.37 11.80 -4.12
C SER A 308 -7.23 12.54 -4.80
N VAL A 309 -6.97 12.24 -6.09
CA VAL A 309 -5.95 12.94 -6.89
C VAL A 309 -6.25 14.44 -7.01
N LEU A 310 -7.51 14.80 -7.26
CA LEU A 310 -7.92 16.20 -7.38
C LEU A 310 -7.78 16.96 -6.06
N ALA A 311 -8.19 16.34 -4.94
CA ALA A 311 -8.06 16.94 -3.61
C ALA A 311 -6.61 17.17 -3.21
N VAL A 312 -5.75 16.18 -3.41
CA VAL A 312 -4.31 16.31 -3.14
C VAL A 312 -3.69 17.34 -4.09
N GLY A 313 -4.06 17.33 -5.37
CA GLY A 313 -3.61 18.34 -6.34
C GLY A 313 -3.99 19.77 -5.92
N ALA A 314 -5.17 19.96 -5.34
CA ALA A 314 -5.58 21.25 -4.79
C ALA A 314 -4.73 21.66 -3.58
N VAL A 315 -4.44 20.73 -2.66
CA VAL A 315 -3.56 20.96 -1.51
C VAL A 315 -2.13 21.29 -1.93
N LEU A 316 -1.60 20.59 -2.94
CA LEU A 316 -0.25 20.82 -3.47
C LEU A 316 -0.11 22.12 -4.30
N ARG A 317 -1.23 22.74 -4.68
CA ARG A 317 -1.21 23.99 -5.46
C ARG A 317 -0.55 25.12 -4.68
N ASP A 318 -0.76 25.18 -3.37
CA ASP A 318 -0.13 26.14 -2.50
C ASP A 318 1.27 25.63 -2.08
N ARG A 319 2.25 26.54 -2.06
CA ARG A 319 3.64 26.20 -1.67
C ARG A 319 3.76 25.84 -0.19
N ARG A 320 2.82 26.29 0.62
CA ARG A 320 2.73 25.99 2.05
C ARG A 320 1.46 25.23 2.30
N SER A 321 1.60 24.03 2.83
CA SER A 321 0.48 23.29 3.37
C SER A 321 0.16 23.75 4.80
N SER A 322 -0.93 23.28 5.35
CA SER A 322 -1.37 23.60 6.69
C SER A 322 -2.01 22.37 7.36
N ASN A 323 -2.10 22.41 8.69
CA ASN A 323 -2.81 21.37 9.44
C ASN A 323 -4.28 21.27 9.01
N TRP A 324 -4.90 22.40 8.57
CA TRP A 324 -6.24 22.40 8.01
C TRP A 324 -6.36 21.58 6.73
N ASN A 325 -5.36 21.65 5.84
CA ASN A 325 -5.30 20.81 4.65
C ASN A 325 -5.27 19.33 5.03
N GLY A 326 -4.53 18.99 6.10
CA GLY A 326 -4.52 17.63 6.65
C GLY A 326 -5.90 17.19 7.13
N ALA A 327 -6.60 18.03 7.88
CA ALA A 327 -7.95 17.74 8.34
C ALA A 327 -8.93 17.53 7.17
N VAL A 328 -8.85 18.35 6.12
CA VAL A 328 -9.69 18.22 4.91
C VAL A 328 -9.45 16.88 4.22
N LEU A 329 -8.18 16.44 4.06
CA LEU A 329 -7.86 15.16 3.44
C LEU A 329 -8.39 13.98 4.27
N ILE A 330 -8.31 14.03 5.60
CA ILE A 330 -8.85 12.99 6.49
C ILE A 330 -10.38 12.93 6.39
N VAL A 331 -11.07 14.09 6.38
CA VAL A 331 -12.52 14.12 6.18
C VAL A 331 -12.91 13.53 4.83
N LEU A 332 -12.16 13.85 3.77
CA LEU A 332 -12.41 13.28 2.45
C LEU A 332 -12.17 11.76 2.45
N TYR A 333 -11.13 11.26 3.16
CA TYR A 333 -10.97 9.83 3.35
C TYR A 333 -12.19 9.19 4.02
N GLY A 334 -12.72 9.82 5.05
CA GLY A 334 -13.96 9.36 5.73
C GLY A 334 -15.16 9.32 4.77
N ILE A 335 -15.30 10.31 3.89
CA ILE A 335 -16.35 10.33 2.86
C ILE A 335 -16.16 9.18 1.85
N VAL A 336 -14.92 8.94 1.39
CA VAL A 336 -14.62 7.82 0.48
C VAL A 336 -14.87 6.48 1.16
N ALA A 337 -14.45 6.30 2.41
CA ALA A 337 -14.73 5.10 3.19
C ALA A 337 -16.25 4.89 3.35
N GLY A 338 -17.02 5.96 3.61
CA GLY A 338 -18.48 5.91 3.64
C GLY A 338 -19.09 5.51 2.28
N ALA A 339 -18.55 6.00 1.18
CA ALA A 339 -18.97 5.61 -0.16
C ALA A 339 -18.68 4.12 -0.44
N PHE A 340 -17.53 3.62 0.00
CA PHE A 340 -17.18 2.19 -0.10
C PHE A 340 -18.10 1.31 0.76
N PHE A 341 -18.45 1.77 1.96
CA PHE A 341 -19.41 1.09 2.82
C PHE A 341 -20.79 0.96 2.15
N VAL A 342 -21.30 2.05 1.57
CA VAL A 342 -22.60 2.06 0.88
C VAL A 342 -22.58 1.26 -0.42
N ALA A 343 -21.43 1.22 -1.11
CA ALA A 343 -21.28 0.47 -2.36
C ALA A 343 -21.42 -1.05 -2.16
N GLY A 344 -21.05 -1.58 -0.99
CA GLY A 344 -21.10 -3.00 -0.70
C GLY A 344 -20.20 -3.86 -1.61
N ASP A 345 -20.50 -5.15 -1.70
CA ASP A 345 -19.92 -6.05 -2.69
C ASP A 345 -20.61 -5.90 -4.04
N ARG A 346 -19.97 -6.45 -5.11
CA ARG A 346 -20.48 -6.37 -6.50
C ARG A 346 -21.39 -7.56 -6.81
#